data_fd77f27a822d691b7fb8b62c7315eab6
#
_entry.id   fd77f27a822d691b7fb8b62c7315eab6
#
_cell.length_a   1.000
_cell.length_b   1.000
_cell.length_c   1.000
_cell.angle_alpha   90.00
_cell.angle_beta   90.00
_cell.angle_gamma   90.00
#
_symmetry.space_group_name_H-M   'P 1'
#
loop_
_entity.id
_entity.type
_entity.pdbx_description
1 polymer ?
#
loop_
_entity_poly.entity_id
_entity_poly.type
_entity_poly.pdbx_seq_one_letter_code
_entity_poly.pdbx_strand_id
1 'polypeptide(L)'
;VSGNATIATSGVWPVGVTLNPTTGAINVAVGTIPGVYPVTYQLCDKLTPQTCATVVDTVTVTAVLNPVADSGTAPSTGGEAIPNVALNDVVNGLPATLGVSGNATIATSGVWPVGVTLNPTTGAINVAVGTIPGVYPVTYQLCDKLTPQTCATVVNTVTVTAVLNPVADSGTAPSTGGEAIPNVALNDVVNGLPATLGVSGNATIATSGVWPVGVTLNPTTGAINVAVGMPPGVYPVTYQLCDKLTPQTCATVTVQVAVALSVIIAIDDVNTIPIYNGVGGSSVSVLLNDTLNGGLLTGAASVTIQPVSSLPSGMTMNYTSGVITVGTSVAPGTYVFAYTICENLNLANCSTATVTIEVLPSNVIIYNGVTPNGDGDNDVFYLENIEFMK
;
A
#
# COMPACT_ATOMS: atom_id res chain seq x y z
N VAL A 1 59.27 -36.95 -42.49
CA VAL A 1 60.34 -37.87 -42.09
C VAL A 1 61.43 -37.74 -43.17
N SER A 2 62.70 -37.75 -42.81
CA SER A 2 63.80 -37.69 -43.73
C SER A 2 63.73 -38.83 -44.75
N GLY A 3 64.12 -38.58 -45.99
CA GLY A 3 63.87 -39.43 -47.17
C GLY A 3 64.32 -40.88 -47.10
N ASN A 4 65.03 -41.32 -46.05
CA ASN A 4 65.56 -42.70 -45.88
C ASN A 4 64.73 -43.61 -44.96
N ALA A 5 63.62 -43.09 -44.36
CA ALA A 5 62.79 -43.80 -43.42
C ALA A 5 61.28 -43.62 -43.67
N THR A 6 60.47 -44.52 -43.18
CA THR A 6 59.02 -44.46 -43.07
C THR A 6 58.59 -44.63 -41.63
N ILE A 7 57.52 -43.93 -41.24
CA ILE A 7 56.92 -44.01 -39.94
C ILE A 7 55.44 -44.39 -40.03
N ALA A 8 54.93 -45.24 -39.15
CA ALA A 8 53.56 -45.67 -39.12
C ALA A 8 53.10 -45.92 -37.68
N THR A 9 51.80 -45.81 -37.38
CA THR A 9 51.26 -46.27 -36.12
C THR A 9 51.43 -47.77 -35.92
N SER A 10 51.76 -48.18 -34.71
CA SER A 10 51.84 -49.62 -34.32
C SER A 10 50.84 -49.82 -33.16
N GLY A 11 49.98 -50.83 -33.29
CA GLY A 11 48.92 -51.10 -32.34
C GLY A 11 47.75 -50.09 -32.44
N VAL A 12 46.87 -50.15 -31.46
CA VAL A 12 45.67 -49.25 -31.37
C VAL A 12 46.03 -47.89 -30.68
N TRP A 13 45.85 -46.83 -31.40
CA TRP A 13 46.08 -45.49 -30.88
C TRP A 13 44.82 -44.94 -30.19
N PRO A 14 44.94 -44.11 -29.16
CA PRO A 14 43.81 -43.48 -28.46
C PRO A 14 42.99 -42.62 -29.42
N VAL A 15 41.69 -42.59 -29.20
CA VAL A 15 40.77 -41.72 -29.98
C VAL A 15 41.20 -40.26 -29.80
N GLY A 16 41.33 -39.55 -30.91
CA GLY A 16 41.74 -38.13 -30.91
C GLY A 16 43.28 -37.93 -30.95
N VAL A 17 44.09 -38.96 -30.87
CA VAL A 17 45.54 -38.86 -31.03
C VAL A 17 45.93 -39.52 -32.37
N THR A 18 46.63 -38.77 -33.24
CA THR A 18 46.99 -39.24 -34.60
C THR A 18 48.46 -38.97 -34.91
N LEU A 19 49.04 -39.85 -35.74
CA LEU A 19 50.40 -39.68 -36.32
C LEU A 19 50.31 -39.13 -37.71
N ASN A 20 51.05 -38.05 -38.02
CA ASN A 20 51.29 -37.62 -39.38
C ASN A 20 52.49 -38.41 -39.95
N PRO A 21 52.28 -39.32 -40.89
CA PRO A 21 53.35 -40.21 -41.36
C PRO A 21 54.39 -39.44 -42.23
N THR A 22 54.10 -38.26 -42.72
CA THR A 22 54.99 -37.42 -43.50
C THR A 22 55.95 -36.61 -42.66
N THR A 23 55.41 -35.99 -41.58
CA THR A 23 56.17 -35.07 -40.70
C THR A 23 56.70 -35.78 -39.44
N GLY A 24 56.05 -36.88 -39.01
CA GLY A 24 56.29 -37.56 -37.73
C GLY A 24 55.62 -36.87 -36.54
N ALA A 25 54.80 -35.85 -36.81
CA ALA A 25 54.11 -35.12 -35.76
C ALA A 25 52.97 -35.98 -35.15
N ILE A 26 52.87 -35.98 -33.83
CA ILE A 26 51.71 -36.50 -33.09
C ILE A 26 50.78 -35.35 -32.80
N ASN A 27 49.53 -35.44 -33.29
CA ASN A 27 48.51 -34.43 -33.13
C ASN A 27 47.43 -34.90 -32.15
N VAL A 28 46.91 -33.92 -31.34
CA VAL A 28 45.79 -34.13 -30.43
C VAL A 28 44.61 -33.34 -30.95
N ALA A 29 43.49 -33.98 -31.17
CA ALA A 29 42.25 -33.34 -31.63
C ALA A 29 41.55 -32.63 -30.45
N VAL A 30 40.76 -31.56 -30.78
CA VAL A 30 39.88 -30.88 -29.83
C VAL A 30 38.88 -31.89 -29.27
N GLY A 31 38.66 -31.87 -27.95
CA GLY A 31 37.76 -32.80 -27.25
C GLY A 31 38.38 -34.16 -26.92
N THR A 32 39.68 -34.36 -27.20
CA THR A 32 40.39 -35.55 -26.69
C THR A 32 40.34 -35.54 -25.16
N ILE A 33 39.97 -36.66 -24.56
CA ILE A 33 39.83 -36.80 -23.09
C ILE A 33 41.19 -36.54 -22.44
N PRO A 34 41.31 -35.68 -21.40
CA PRO A 34 42.54 -35.52 -20.65
C PRO A 34 43.04 -36.85 -20.06
N GLY A 35 44.35 -37.06 -20.13
CA GLY A 35 44.96 -38.29 -19.66
C GLY A 35 46.37 -38.47 -20.19
N VAL A 36 47.00 -39.56 -19.78
CA VAL A 36 48.33 -39.97 -20.25
C VAL A 36 48.18 -41.16 -21.18
N TYR A 37 48.59 -41.00 -22.44
CA TYR A 37 48.38 -41.96 -23.48
C TYR A 37 49.74 -42.47 -24.03
N PRO A 38 50.12 -43.72 -23.70
CA PRO A 38 51.23 -44.35 -24.42
C PRO A 38 50.81 -44.65 -25.86
N VAL A 39 51.58 -44.17 -26.81
CA VAL A 39 51.36 -44.40 -28.25
C VAL A 39 52.59 -45.08 -28.84
N THR A 40 52.40 -46.17 -29.57
CA THR A 40 53.47 -46.91 -30.20
C THR A 40 53.50 -46.67 -31.67
N TYR A 41 54.68 -46.30 -32.19
CA TYR A 41 54.89 -46.22 -33.63
C TYR A 41 56.03 -47.08 -34.07
N GLN A 42 56.05 -47.42 -35.33
CA GLN A 42 57.09 -48.16 -36.01
C GLN A 42 57.85 -47.28 -36.95
N LEU A 43 59.17 -47.29 -36.83
CA LEU A 43 60.08 -46.62 -37.75
C LEU A 43 60.76 -47.73 -38.56
N CYS A 44 60.70 -47.62 -39.90
CA CYS A 44 61.32 -48.61 -40.82
C CYS A 44 62.27 -47.92 -41.79
N ASP A 45 63.37 -48.54 -42.15
CA ASP A 45 64.21 -48.13 -43.29
C ASP A 45 63.47 -48.34 -44.62
N LYS A 46 64.09 -47.95 -45.72
CA LYS A 46 63.59 -48.18 -47.08
C LYS A 46 64.40 -49.20 -47.83
N LEU A 47 65.17 -50.10 -47.15
CA LEU A 47 65.96 -51.13 -47.72
C LEU A 47 65.13 -52.39 -48.07
N THR A 48 65.71 -53.26 -48.83
CA THR A 48 65.11 -54.57 -49.19
C THR A 48 66.07 -55.69 -48.82
N PRO A 49 65.78 -56.55 -47.81
CA PRO A 49 64.56 -56.52 -46.93
C PRO A 49 64.52 -55.33 -45.99
N GLN A 50 63.29 -54.80 -45.70
CA GLN A 50 63.06 -53.68 -44.80
C GLN A 50 63.30 -54.09 -43.32
N THR A 51 63.97 -53.22 -42.58
CA THR A 51 64.16 -53.37 -41.10
C THR A 51 63.35 -52.31 -40.33
N CYS A 52 62.60 -52.79 -39.31
CA CYS A 52 61.74 -51.94 -38.52
C CYS A 52 62.03 -52.06 -37.04
N ALA A 53 61.88 -50.95 -36.32
CA ALA A 53 61.89 -50.91 -34.86
C ALA A 53 60.65 -50.15 -34.34
N THR A 54 60.14 -50.50 -33.21
CA THR A 54 59.05 -49.85 -32.53
C THR A 54 59.52 -49.06 -31.34
N VAL A 55 58.86 -47.93 -31.07
CA VAL A 55 59.08 -47.09 -29.88
C VAL A 55 57.75 -46.65 -29.30
N VAL A 56 57.70 -46.47 -27.99
CA VAL A 56 56.55 -45.97 -27.27
C VAL A 56 56.84 -44.52 -26.83
N ASP A 57 56.03 -43.61 -27.28
CA ASP A 57 56.01 -42.22 -26.80
C ASP A 57 54.85 -42.03 -25.86
N THR A 58 54.95 -41.02 -24.99
CA THR A 58 53.90 -40.67 -24.03
C THR A 58 53.32 -39.31 -24.40
N VAL A 59 52.01 -39.30 -24.71
CA VAL A 59 51.26 -38.06 -24.96
C VAL A 59 50.44 -37.73 -23.74
N THR A 60 50.68 -36.56 -23.12
CA THR A 60 49.89 -36.07 -22.01
C THR A 60 48.91 -35.01 -22.54
N VAL A 61 47.63 -35.28 -22.38
CA VAL A 61 46.52 -34.33 -22.64
C VAL A 61 46.07 -33.76 -21.32
N THR A 62 46.24 -32.44 -21.15
CA THR A 62 45.86 -31.72 -19.93
C THR A 62 44.42 -31.27 -19.99
N ALA A 63 43.73 -31.31 -18.84
CA ALA A 63 42.40 -30.73 -18.72
C ALA A 63 42.44 -29.19 -18.87
N VAL A 64 41.50 -28.64 -19.62
CA VAL A 64 41.35 -27.19 -19.80
C VAL A 64 39.90 -26.85 -19.56
N LEU A 65 39.66 -25.98 -18.54
CA LEU A 65 38.37 -25.41 -18.25
C LEU A 65 38.44 -23.88 -18.42
N ASN A 66 37.49 -23.34 -19.15
CA ASN A 66 37.39 -21.90 -19.38
C ASN A 66 35.95 -21.43 -19.02
N PRO A 67 35.64 -21.23 -17.72
CA PRO A 67 34.39 -20.60 -17.33
C PRO A 67 34.46 -19.12 -17.70
N VAL A 68 33.36 -18.59 -18.23
CA VAL A 68 33.22 -17.19 -18.69
C VAL A 68 32.20 -16.49 -17.81
N ALA A 69 32.56 -15.27 -17.37
CA ALA A 69 31.68 -14.49 -16.49
C ALA A 69 30.38 -14.06 -17.21
N ASP A 70 29.26 -14.19 -16.50
CA ASP A 70 27.94 -13.76 -16.93
C ASP A 70 27.44 -12.62 -16.08
N SER A 71 26.44 -11.91 -16.60
CA SER A 71 25.69 -10.92 -15.84
C SER A 71 24.20 -11.02 -16.14
N GLY A 72 23.39 -10.76 -15.10
CA GLY A 72 21.94 -10.79 -15.26
C GLY A 72 21.24 -9.90 -14.25
N THR A 73 19.97 -9.66 -14.52
CA THR A 73 19.13 -8.76 -13.69
C THR A 73 17.81 -9.45 -13.40
N ALA A 74 17.37 -9.36 -12.13
CA ALA A 74 16.04 -9.75 -11.72
C ALA A 74 15.47 -8.70 -10.74
N PRO A 75 14.14 -8.55 -10.65
CA PRO A 75 13.51 -7.66 -9.69
C PRO A 75 13.57 -8.25 -8.28
N SER A 76 13.45 -7.40 -7.27
CA SER A 76 13.34 -7.81 -5.84
C SER A 76 12.07 -8.61 -5.54
N THR A 77 11.10 -8.62 -6.47
CA THR A 77 9.92 -9.49 -6.43
C THR A 77 10.20 -10.94 -6.81
N GLY A 78 11.46 -11.25 -7.10
CA GLY A 78 11.91 -12.60 -7.47
C GLY A 78 11.89 -12.87 -8.96
N GLY A 79 12.68 -13.87 -9.37
CA GLY A 79 12.76 -14.29 -10.76
C GLY A 79 14.13 -14.86 -11.13
N GLU A 80 14.27 -15.27 -12.37
CA GLU A 80 15.51 -15.77 -12.94
C GLU A 80 16.35 -14.57 -13.42
N ALA A 81 17.59 -14.46 -12.90
CA ALA A 81 18.52 -13.42 -13.29
C ALA A 81 19.41 -13.85 -14.45
N ILE A 82 19.93 -15.07 -14.41
CA ILE A 82 20.77 -15.66 -15.47
C ILE A 82 20.18 -17.04 -15.80
N PRO A 83 19.77 -17.30 -17.04
CA PRO A 83 19.13 -18.56 -17.42
C PRO A 83 20.04 -19.78 -17.34
N ASN A 84 21.32 -19.62 -17.71
CA ASN A 84 22.31 -20.70 -17.65
C ASN A 84 23.73 -20.11 -17.68
N VAL A 85 24.45 -20.19 -16.57
CA VAL A 85 25.82 -19.70 -16.41
C VAL A 85 26.86 -20.54 -17.21
N ALA A 86 26.51 -21.74 -17.61
CA ALA A 86 27.44 -22.64 -18.35
C ALA A 86 27.30 -22.52 -19.87
N LEU A 87 26.44 -21.65 -20.38
CA LEU A 87 26.12 -21.58 -21.82
C LEU A 87 27.32 -21.19 -22.69
N ASN A 88 28.16 -20.29 -22.16
CA ASN A 88 29.36 -19.76 -22.83
C ASN A 88 30.68 -20.38 -22.31
N ASP A 89 30.60 -21.38 -21.42
CA ASP A 89 31.76 -22.06 -20.85
C ASP A 89 32.28 -23.13 -21.78
N VAL A 90 33.57 -23.44 -21.60
CA VAL A 90 34.25 -24.53 -22.34
C VAL A 90 34.92 -25.50 -21.39
N VAL A 91 34.71 -26.78 -21.62
CA VAL A 91 35.34 -27.90 -20.90
C VAL A 91 36.09 -28.76 -21.91
N ASN A 92 37.42 -28.84 -21.75
CA ASN A 92 38.30 -29.64 -22.60
C ASN A 92 38.12 -29.38 -24.11
N GLY A 93 37.94 -28.09 -24.46
CA GLY A 93 37.77 -27.64 -25.85
C GLY A 93 36.38 -27.81 -26.45
N LEU A 94 35.41 -28.33 -25.69
CA LEU A 94 34.01 -28.48 -26.08
C LEU A 94 33.10 -27.56 -25.26
N PRO A 95 31.96 -27.11 -25.80
CA PRO A 95 30.98 -26.36 -25.03
C PRO A 95 30.56 -27.14 -23.77
N ALA A 96 30.45 -26.45 -22.62
CA ALA A 96 30.00 -27.06 -21.39
C ALA A 96 28.52 -27.44 -21.50
N THR A 97 28.21 -28.66 -21.07
CA THR A 97 26.86 -29.21 -21.01
C THR A 97 26.61 -29.78 -19.64
N LEU A 98 25.48 -29.34 -19.01
CA LEU A 98 25.07 -29.78 -17.69
C LEU A 98 24.15 -31.01 -17.74
N GLY A 99 23.80 -31.54 -16.58
CA GLY A 99 22.92 -32.71 -16.45
C GLY A 99 23.66 -34.02 -16.51
N VAL A 100 22.92 -35.16 -16.45
CA VAL A 100 23.49 -36.49 -16.29
C VAL A 100 24.44 -36.89 -17.43
N SER A 101 24.07 -36.60 -18.67
CA SER A 101 24.86 -36.91 -19.89
C SER A 101 25.79 -35.77 -20.31
N GLY A 102 25.80 -34.63 -19.58
CA GLY A 102 26.69 -33.53 -19.90
C GLY A 102 28.16 -33.80 -19.53
N ASN A 103 29.06 -32.96 -20.04
CA ASN A 103 30.50 -33.06 -19.80
C ASN A 103 30.97 -32.24 -18.57
N ALA A 104 30.06 -31.45 -17.95
CA ALA A 104 30.35 -30.53 -16.85
C ALA A 104 29.42 -30.71 -15.65
N THR A 105 29.92 -30.26 -14.50
CA THR A 105 29.14 -30.00 -13.28
C THR A 105 29.44 -28.59 -12.81
N ILE A 106 28.47 -27.96 -12.16
CA ILE A 106 28.64 -26.65 -11.53
C ILE A 106 28.18 -26.69 -10.07
N ALA A 107 28.80 -25.87 -9.24
CA ALA A 107 28.43 -25.67 -7.84
C ALA A 107 28.72 -24.22 -7.41
N THR A 108 28.05 -23.78 -6.35
CA THR A 108 28.39 -22.52 -5.70
C THR A 108 29.78 -22.58 -5.09
N SER A 109 30.54 -21.49 -5.18
CA SER A 109 31.86 -21.34 -4.56
C SER A 109 31.85 -20.10 -3.67
N GLY A 110 32.32 -20.26 -2.44
CA GLY A 110 32.26 -19.19 -1.43
C GLY A 110 30.87 -19.00 -0.83
N VAL A 111 30.67 -17.83 -0.18
CA VAL A 111 29.39 -17.45 0.44
C VAL A 111 28.55 -16.68 -0.59
N TRP A 112 27.35 -17.18 -0.86
CA TRP A 112 26.40 -16.51 -1.73
C TRP A 112 25.46 -15.60 -0.92
N PRO A 113 25.01 -14.48 -1.50
CA PRO A 113 24.04 -13.58 -0.88
C PRO A 113 22.74 -14.30 -0.54
N VAL A 114 22.11 -13.91 0.57
CA VAL A 114 20.78 -14.40 0.94
C VAL A 114 19.78 -14.05 -0.17
N GLY A 115 19.01 -15.04 -0.59
CA GLY A 115 18.01 -14.87 -1.65
C GLY A 115 18.52 -15.08 -3.07
N VAL A 116 19.83 -15.28 -3.29
CA VAL A 116 20.39 -15.62 -4.61
C VAL A 116 20.83 -17.09 -4.61
N THR A 117 20.36 -17.86 -5.58
CA THR A 117 20.59 -19.34 -5.63
C THR A 117 20.99 -19.79 -7.03
N LEU A 118 21.85 -20.82 -7.09
CA LEU A 118 22.23 -21.53 -8.32
C LEU A 118 21.46 -22.84 -8.43
N ASN A 119 20.87 -23.10 -9.58
CA ASN A 119 20.36 -24.42 -9.92
C ASN A 119 21.49 -25.22 -10.62
N PRO A 120 22.06 -26.24 -9.99
CA PRO A 120 23.23 -26.99 -10.56
C PRO A 120 22.87 -27.83 -11.76
N THR A 121 21.60 -28.09 -12.02
CA THR A 121 21.15 -28.92 -13.16
C THR A 121 20.93 -28.07 -14.42
N THR A 122 20.35 -26.89 -14.28
CA THR A 122 20.04 -25.99 -15.42
C THR A 122 21.07 -24.89 -15.63
N GLY A 123 21.85 -24.56 -14.60
CA GLY A 123 22.77 -23.43 -14.62
C GLY A 123 22.08 -22.10 -14.29
N ALA A 124 20.78 -22.10 -14.00
CA ALA A 124 20.04 -20.88 -13.72
C ALA A 124 20.43 -20.27 -12.37
N ILE A 125 20.61 -18.94 -12.36
CA ILE A 125 20.70 -18.15 -11.12
C ILE A 125 19.37 -17.46 -10.89
N ASN A 126 18.76 -17.75 -9.73
CA ASN A 126 17.47 -17.22 -9.33
C ASN A 126 17.58 -16.26 -8.14
N VAL A 127 16.73 -15.25 -8.14
CA VAL A 127 16.54 -14.29 -7.05
C VAL A 127 15.22 -14.60 -6.37
N ALA A 128 15.23 -14.71 -5.04
CA ALA A 128 14.02 -14.91 -4.24
C ALA A 128 13.27 -13.59 -4.00
N VAL A 129 11.95 -13.68 -3.75
CA VAL A 129 11.14 -12.55 -3.32
C VAL A 129 11.70 -11.95 -2.04
N GLY A 130 11.78 -10.60 -1.98
CA GLY A 130 12.30 -9.87 -0.83
C GLY A 130 13.84 -9.80 -0.76
N THR A 131 14.55 -10.29 -1.78
CA THR A 131 16.00 -10.07 -1.88
C THR A 131 16.27 -8.56 -1.98
N ILE A 132 17.17 -8.06 -1.13
CA ILE A 132 17.50 -6.63 -1.08
C ILE A 132 18.05 -6.16 -2.42
N PRO A 133 17.56 -5.05 -2.99
CA PRO A 133 18.11 -4.47 -4.21
C PRO A 133 19.60 -4.14 -4.08
N GLY A 134 20.36 -4.44 -5.13
CA GLY A 134 21.80 -4.24 -5.12
C GLY A 134 22.51 -5.03 -6.23
N VAL A 135 23.84 -4.91 -6.27
CA VAL A 135 24.70 -5.65 -7.19
C VAL A 135 25.50 -6.69 -6.40
N TYR A 136 25.35 -7.94 -6.79
CA TYR A 136 25.88 -9.10 -6.08
C TYR A 136 26.87 -9.86 -6.96
N PRO A 137 28.17 -9.83 -6.65
CA PRO A 137 29.12 -10.78 -7.23
C PRO A 137 28.89 -12.16 -6.63
N VAL A 138 28.70 -13.17 -7.48
CA VAL A 138 28.50 -14.56 -7.09
C VAL A 138 29.49 -15.45 -7.82
N THR A 139 30.19 -16.31 -7.09
CA THR A 139 31.21 -17.21 -7.67
C THR A 139 30.64 -18.60 -7.82
N TYR A 140 30.74 -19.17 -8.99
CA TYR A 140 30.50 -20.60 -9.16
C TYR A 140 31.80 -21.32 -9.59
N GLN A 141 31.82 -22.62 -9.41
CA GLN A 141 32.87 -23.52 -9.84
C GLN A 141 32.34 -24.41 -10.97
N LEU A 142 33.05 -24.38 -12.09
CA LEU A 142 32.86 -25.28 -13.22
C LEU A 142 33.86 -26.46 -13.06
N CYS A 143 33.39 -27.69 -13.16
CA CYS A 143 34.24 -28.87 -13.10
C CYS A 143 33.95 -29.83 -14.27
N ASP A 144 34.95 -30.50 -14.78
CA ASP A 144 34.76 -31.65 -15.66
C ASP A 144 34.22 -32.86 -14.87
N LYS A 145 33.94 -33.96 -15.57
CA LYS A 145 33.45 -35.23 -14.98
C LYS A 145 34.51 -36.33 -15.00
N LEU A 146 35.75 -35.97 -15.11
CA LEU A 146 36.85 -36.91 -15.16
C LEU A 146 37.32 -37.32 -13.76
N THR A 147 38.18 -38.33 -13.68
CA THR A 147 38.82 -38.79 -12.43
C THR A 147 40.33 -38.82 -12.64
N PRO A 148 41.11 -38.01 -11.96
CA PRO A 148 40.67 -36.97 -11.01
C PRO A 148 39.94 -35.82 -11.70
N GLN A 149 38.95 -35.21 -10.99
CA GLN A 149 38.18 -34.07 -11.46
C GLN A 149 39.02 -32.76 -11.46
N THR A 150 38.90 -31.98 -12.52
CA THR A 150 39.50 -30.65 -12.58
C THR A 150 38.41 -29.60 -12.52
N CYS A 151 38.67 -28.48 -11.79
CA CYS A 151 37.71 -27.42 -11.58
C CYS A 151 38.35 -26.04 -11.79
N ALA A 152 37.55 -25.10 -12.23
CA ALA A 152 37.88 -23.65 -12.33
C ALA A 152 36.71 -22.81 -11.82
N THR A 153 36.98 -21.62 -11.31
CA THR A 153 35.95 -20.69 -10.78
C THR A 153 35.86 -19.42 -11.61
N VAL A 154 34.67 -18.85 -11.61
CA VAL A 154 34.42 -17.52 -12.22
C VAL A 154 33.41 -16.75 -11.39
N VAL A 155 33.49 -15.42 -11.45
CA VAL A 155 32.58 -14.51 -10.76
C VAL A 155 31.57 -13.95 -11.76
N ASN A 156 30.29 -14.19 -11.48
CA ASN A 156 29.16 -13.61 -12.19
C ASN A 156 28.64 -12.38 -11.45
N THR A 157 27.89 -11.53 -12.13
CA THR A 157 27.25 -10.35 -11.54
C THR A 157 25.73 -10.46 -11.63
N VAL A 158 25.07 -10.49 -10.48
CA VAL A 158 23.60 -10.46 -10.37
C VAL A 158 23.18 -9.08 -9.88
N THR A 159 22.34 -8.39 -10.65
CA THR A 159 21.74 -7.12 -10.27
C THR A 159 20.29 -7.35 -9.84
N VAL A 160 19.97 -7.00 -8.60
CA VAL A 160 18.59 -7.03 -8.07
C VAL A 160 18.04 -5.60 -8.09
N THR A 161 16.95 -5.38 -8.82
CA THR A 161 16.33 -4.06 -8.96
C THR A 161 15.24 -3.84 -7.93
N ALA A 162 15.12 -2.61 -7.41
CA ALA A 162 14.05 -2.22 -6.50
C ALA A 162 12.69 -2.20 -7.21
N VAL A 163 11.65 -2.65 -6.50
CA VAL A 163 10.27 -2.61 -6.96
C VAL A 163 9.39 -2.09 -5.84
N LEU A 164 8.73 -0.95 -6.07
CA LEU A 164 7.73 -0.37 -5.17
C LEU A 164 6.37 -0.36 -5.88
N ASN A 165 5.36 -0.83 -5.16
CA ASN A 165 3.98 -0.88 -5.64
C ASN A 165 3.05 -0.27 -4.59
N PRO A 166 2.95 1.08 -4.53
CA PRO A 166 1.92 1.72 -3.73
C PRO A 166 0.55 1.52 -4.38
N VAL A 167 -0.45 1.18 -3.57
CA VAL A 167 -1.82 0.88 -4.00
C VAL A 167 -2.76 1.97 -3.50
N ALA A 168 -3.65 2.44 -4.38
CA ALA A 168 -4.58 3.50 -4.03
C ALA A 168 -5.59 3.04 -2.96
N ASP A 169 -5.82 3.90 -1.97
CA ASP A 169 -6.80 3.75 -0.91
C ASP A 169 -7.94 4.73 -1.05
N SER A 170 -9.00 4.48 -0.32
CA SER A 170 -10.08 5.44 -0.12
C SER A 170 -10.61 5.35 1.30
N GLY A 171 -11.04 6.48 1.84
CA GLY A 171 -11.64 6.53 3.17
C GLY A 171 -12.53 7.74 3.36
N THR A 172 -13.35 7.70 4.41
CA THR A 172 -14.33 8.75 4.70
C THR A 172 -14.22 9.18 6.16
N ALA A 173 -14.16 10.48 6.38
CA ALA A 173 -14.31 11.09 7.69
C ALA A 173 -15.59 11.94 7.75
N PRO A 174 -16.21 12.13 8.93
CA PRO A 174 -17.31 13.09 9.11
C PRO A 174 -16.79 14.53 9.00
N SER A 175 -17.68 15.51 8.76
CA SER A 175 -17.35 16.94 8.78
C SER A 175 -16.88 17.44 10.15
N THR A 176 -17.16 16.68 11.20
CA THR A 176 -16.63 16.92 12.55
C THR A 176 -15.15 16.56 12.70
N GLY A 177 -14.51 16.13 11.60
CA GLY A 177 -13.11 15.73 11.59
C GLY A 177 -12.87 14.32 12.09
N GLY A 178 -11.65 13.86 11.93
CA GLY A 178 -11.22 12.54 12.38
C GLY A 178 -10.38 11.79 11.35
N GLU A 179 -10.13 10.52 11.63
CA GLU A 179 -9.35 9.63 10.77
C GLU A 179 -10.21 9.14 9.60
N ALA A 180 -9.76 9.41 8.38
CA ALA A 180 -10.41 8.97 7.15
C ALA A 180 -9.85 7.62 6.67
N ILE A 181 -8.52 7.45 6.73
CA ILE A 181 -7.82 6.23 6.34
C ILE A 181 -6.85 5.88 7.48
N PRO A 182 -6.98 4.70 8.11
CA PRO A 182 -6.14 4.32 9.25
C PRO A 182 -4.67 4.11 8.90
N ASN A 183 -4.39 3.56 7.73
CA ASN A 183 -3.03 3.33 7.25
C ASN A 183 -3.01 3.13 5.74
N VAL A 184 -2.49 4.11 5.00
CA VAL A 184 -2.37 4.06 3.53
C VAL A 184 -1.31 3.07 3.02
N ALA A 185 -0.40 2.61 3.88
CA ALA A 185 0.65 1.69 3.49
C ALA A 185 0.28 0.21 3.73
N LEU A 186 -0.94 -0.08 4.19
CA LEU A 186 -1.34 -1.45 4.60
C LEU A 186 -1.37 -2.44 3.43
N ASN A 187 -1.72 -1.99 2.24
CA ASN A 187 -1.82 -2.76 1.01
C ASN A 187 -0.65 -2.53 0.05
N ASP A 188 0.32 -1.72 0.44
CA ASP A 188 1.50 -1.40 -0.35
C ASP A 188 2.55 -2.50 -0.29
N VAL A 189 3.39 -2.58 -1.32
CA VAL A 189 4.50 -3.53 -1.39
C VAL A 189 5.82 -2.80 -1.68
N VAL A 190 6.84 -3.12 -0.90
CA VAL A 190 8.21 -2.63 -1.06
C VAL A 190 9.15 -3.82 -1.25
N ASN A 191 9.78 -3.89 -2.42
CA ASN A 191 10.76 -4.91 -2.76
C ASN A 191 10.22 -6.36 -2.58
N GLY A 192 8.94 -6.56 -2.95
CA GLY A 192 8.28 -7.86 -2.88
C GLY A 192 7.75 -8.25 -1.50
N LEU A 193 7.89 -7.39 -0.49
CA LEU A 193 7.37 -7.58 0.87
C LEU A 193 6.30 -6.55 1.19
N PRO A 194 5.32 -6.86 2.07
CA PRO A 194 4.39 -5.85 2.58
C PRO A 194 5.11 -4.64 3.16
N ALA A 195 4.62 -3.44 2.86
CA ALA A 195 5.18 -2.21 3.41
C ALA A 195 4.92 -2.14 4.92
N THR A 196 5.96 -1.79 5.66
CA THR A 196 5.89 -1.58 7.11
C THR A 196 6.51 -0.24 7.45
N LEU A 197 5.78 0.58 8.20
CA LEU A 197 6.21 1.92 8.62
C LEU A 197 6.93 1.89 9.98
N GLY A 198 7.43 3.04 10.42
CA GLY A 198 8.14 3.18 11.69
C GLY A 198 9.63 2.86 11.60
N VAL A 199 10.34 2.91 12.75
CA VAL A 199 11.81 2.83 12.81
C VAL A 199 12.35 1.53 12.22
N SER A 200 11.75 0.39 12.58
CA SER A 200 12.14 -0.95 12.12
C SER A 200 11.43 -1.40 10.84
N GLY A 201 10.55 -0.58 10.27
CA GLY A 201 9.87 -0.91 9.02
C GLY A 201 10.79 -0.80 7.79
N ASN A 202 10.33 -1.38 6.67
CA ASN A 202 11.05 -1.37 5.38
C ASN A 202 10.70 -0.16 4.50
N ALA A 203 9.74 0.67 4.91
CA ALA A 203 9.22 1.79 4.14
C ALA A 203 9.18 3.11 4.92
N THR A 204 9.19 4.21 4.18
CA THR A 204 8.80 5.55 4.62
C THR A 204 7.75 6.11 3.70
N ILE A 205 6.86 6.96 4.24
CA ILE A 205 5.88 7.69 3.44
C ILE A 205 5.96 9.19 3.73
N ALA A 206 5.64 9.99 2.73
CA ALA A 206 5.55 11.44 2.82
C ALA A 206 4.45 11.98 1.91
N THR A 207 3.96 13.18 2.19
CA THR A 207 3.06 13.89 1.26
C THR A 207 3.78 14.22 -0.04
N SER A 208 3.09 14.10 -1.16
CA SER A 208 3.59 14.50 -2.48
C SER A 208 2.64 15.51 -3.11
N GLY A 209 3.19 16.61 -3.64
CA GLY A 209 2.40 17.71 -4.15
C GLY A 209 1.75 18.56 -3.05
N VAL A 210 0.74 19.34 -3.45
CA VAL A 210 -0.01 20.22 -2.53
C VAL A 210 -1.23 19.49 -2.00
N TRP A 211 -1.31 19.34 -0.69
CA TRP A 211 -2.47 18.76 -0.01
C TRP A 211 -3.49 19.83 0.36
N PRO A 212 -4.80 19.54 0.34
CA PRO A 212 -5.84 20.44 0.80
C PRO A 212 -5.62 20.81 2.26
N VAL A 213 -5.84 22.10 2.58
CA VAL A 213 -5.80 22.57 3.97
C VAL A 213 -6.82 21.78 4.79
N GLY A 214 -6.40 21.20 5.90
CA GLY A 214 -7.25 20.36 6.75
C GLY A 214 -7.11 18.86 6.50
N VAL A 215 -6.40 18.40 5.47
CA VAL A 215 -6.04 16.98 5.31
C VAL A 215 -4.57 16.77 5.65
N THR A 216 -4.27 15.83 6.53
CA THR A 216 -2.91 15.57 7.02
C THR A 216 -2.55 14.09 6.98
N LEU A 217 -1.28 13.78 6.70
CA LEU A 217 -0.71 12.43 6.75
C LEU A 217 0.14 12.29 8.03
N ASN A 218 -0.06 11.21 8.76
CA ASN A 218 0.85 10.80 9.81
C ASN A 218 1.90 9.85 9.21
N PRO A 219 3.17 10.25 9.05
CA PRO A 219 4.19 9.44 8.38
C PRO A 219 4.63 8.20 9.18
N THR A 220 4.28 8.12 10.46
CA THR A 220 4.63 6.99 11.32
C THR A 220 3.59 5.88 11.28
N THR A 221 2.30 6.26 11.27
CA THR A 221 1.18 5.30 11.29
C THR A 221 0.58 5.04 9.91
N GLY A 222 0.78 5.96 8.96
CA GLY A 222 0.11 5.95 7.66
C GLY A 222 -1.30 6.53 7.69
N ALA A 223 -1.77 7.03 8.83
CA ALA A 223 -3.12 7.56 8.96
C ALA A 223 -3.29 8.88 8.21
N ILE A 224 -4.40 9.01 7.50
CA ILE A 224 -4.85 10.29 6.93
C ILE A 224 -6.00 10.82 7.77
N ASN A 225 -5.83 12.03 8.29
CA ASN A 225 -6.78 12.72 9.13
C ASN A 225 -7.37 13.95 8.43
N VAL A 226 -8.64 14.21 8.72
CA VAL A 226 -9.40 15.37 8.26
C VAL A 226 -9.64 16.30 9.45
N ALA A 227 -9.40 17.60 9.28
CA ALA A 227 -9.67 18.61 10.30
C ALA A 227 -11.18 18.87 10.45
N VAL A 228 -11.57 19.34 11.63
CA VAL A 228 -12.94 19.80 11.93
C VAL A 228 -13.34 20.93 11.00
N GLY A 229 -14.56 20.90 10.48
CA GLY A 229 -15.12 21.96 9.63
C GLY A 229 -14.68 21.92 8.17
N MET A 230 -14.01 20.85 7.74
CA MET A 230 -13.69 20.70 6.33
C MET A 230 -14.97 20.46 5.51
N PRO A 231 -15.18 21.23 4.40
CA PRO A 231 -16.39 21.10 3.59
C PRO A 231 -16.60 19.66 3.09
N PRO A 232 -17.85 19.20 2.99
CA PRO A 232 -18.15 17.91 2.37
C PRO A 232 -17.66 17.85 0.93
N GLY A 233 -17.09 16.69 0.55
CA GLY A 233 -16.55 16.51 -0.79
C GLY A 233 -15.55 15.37 -0.85
N VAL A 234 -14.94 15.16 -2.04
CA VAL A 234 -13.89 14.20 -2.26
C VAL A 234 -12.60 14.94 -2.58
N TYR A 235 -11.55 14.66 -1.83
CA TYR A 235 -10.25 15.30 -1.89
C TYR A 235 -9.19 14.31 -2.30
N PRO A 236 -8.75 14.32 -3.56
CA PRO A 236 -7.62 13.50 -3.99
C PRO A 236 -6.33 14.04 -3.37
N VAL A 237 -5.57 13.17 -2.72
CA VAL A 237 -4.26 13.49 -2.14
C VAL A 237 -3.24 12.45 -2.58
N THR A 238 -2.02 12.88 -2.87
CA THR A 238 -0.95 12.00 -3.32
C THR A 238 0.09 11.84 -2.23
N TYR A 239 0.46 10.61 -1.93
CA TYR A 239 1.61 10.33 -1.09
C TYR A 239 2.72 9.64 -1.88
N GLN A 240 3.93 9.70 -1.37
CA GLN A 240 5.10 9.02 -1.86
C GLN A 240 5.46 7.89 -0.89
N LEU A 241 5.61 6.68 -1.42
CA LEU A 241 6.15 5.51 -0.74
C LEU A 241 7.60 5.35 -1.15
N CYS A 242 8.52 5.21 -0.18
CA CYS A 242 9.94 5.00 -0.46
C CYS A 242 10.47 3.81 0.35
N ASP A 243 11.43 3.07 -0.21
CA ASP A 243 12.23 2.12 0.55
C ASP A 243 13.22 2.86 1.49
N LYS A 244 13.98 2.10 2.29
CA LYS A 244 14.99 2.66 3.20
C LYS A 244 16.42 2.33 2.76
N LEU A 245 16.61 2.03 1.48
CA LEU A 245 17.91 1.71 0.92
C LEU A 245 18.70 2.96 0.52
N THR A 246 19.95 2.77 0.17
CA THR A 246 20.82 3.85 -0.33
C THR A 246 21.49 3.39 -1.64
N PRO A 247 21.16 4.00 -2.78
CA PRO A 247 20.20 5.11 -2.96
C PRO A 247 18.75 4.69 -2.71
N GLN A 248 17.93 5.60 -2.21
CA GLN A 248 16.51 5.39 -1.94
C GLN A 248 15.70 5.36 -3.25
N THR A 249 14.76 4.43 -3.36
CA THR A 249 13.80 4.37 -4.47
C THR A 249 12.41 4.75 -3.96
N CYS A 250 11.66 5.52 -4.75
CA CYS A 250 10.33 6.01 -4.38
C CYS A 250 9.33 5.86 -5.53
N ALA A 251 8.06 5.68 -5.15
CA ALA A 251 6.91 5.69 -6.05
C ALA A 251 5.75 6.47 -5.42
N THR A 252 4.84 7.02 -6.23
CA THR A 252 3.71 7.81 -5.74
C THR A 252 2.39 7.18 -6.12
N VAL A 253 1.35 7.43 -5.28
CA VAL A 253 -0.02 7.04 -5.55
C VAL A 253 -0.98 8.10 -5.02
N THR A 254 -2.13 8.24 -5.69
CA THR A 254 -3.21 9.14 -5.28
C THR A 254 -4.31 8.34 -4.61
N VAL A 255 -4.71 8.78 -3.41
CA VAL A 255 -5.79 8.21 -2.62
C VAL A 255 -6.97 9.17 -2.54
N GLN A 256 -8.17 8.67 -2.28
CA GLN A 256 -9.40 9.47 -2.22
C GLN A 256 -9.86 9.63 -0.77
N VAL A 257 -9.84 10.87 -0.28
CA VAL A 257 -10.35 11.23 1.05
C VAL A 257 -11.72 11.87 0.89
N ALA A 258 -12.77 11.21 1.35
CA ALA A 258 -14.11 11.76 1.36
C ALA A 258 -14.42 12.40 2.72
N VAL A 259 -15.04 13.59 2.68
CA VAL A 259 -15.65 14.22 3.84
C VAL A 259 -17.17 14.08 3.68
N ALA A 260 -17.80 13.37 4.62
CA ALA A 260 -19.23 13.11 4.57
C ALA A 260 -20.06 14.37 4.85
N LEU A 261 -21.24 14.42 4.25
CA LEU A 261 -22.27 15.41 4.61
C LEU A 261 -22.76 15.14 6.04
N SER A 262 -22.86 16.18 6.86
CA SER A 262 -23.60 16.11 8.11
C SER A 262 -25.10 16.10 7.82
N VAL A 263 -25.84 15.28 8.56
CA VAL A 263 -27.29 15.22 8.49
C VAL A 263 -27.87 16.03 9.64
N ILE A 264 -28.52 17.17 9.33
CA ILE A 264 -29.24 18.01 10.28
C ILE A 264 -30.75 17.85 10.03
N ILE A 265 -31.51 17.60 11.10
CA ILE A 265 -32.97 17.41 11.02
C ILE A 265 -33.61 18.25 12.10
N ALA A 266 -34.43 19.23 11.69
CA ALA A 266 -35.36 19.92 12.53
C ALA A 266 -36.73 19.21 12.45
N ILE A 267 -37.39 19.03 13.58
CA ILE A 267 -38.67 18.33 13.73
C ILE A 267 -39.68 19.30 14.33
N ASP A 268 -40.90 19.31 13.80
CA ASP A 268 -41.96 20.17 14.27
C ASP A 268 -42.21 20.02 15.78
N ASP A 269 -42.46 21.17 16.45
CA ASP A 269 -42.69 21.28 17.88
C ASP A 269 -44.14 21.61 18.17
N VAL A 270 -44.67 21.06 19.25
CA VAL A 270 -45.91 21.50 19.87
C VAL A 270 -45.62 21.82 21.33
N ASN A 271 -45.80 23.07 21.73
CA ASN A 271 -45.62 23.43 23.13
C ASN A 271 -46.68 22.81 24.02
N THR A 272 -46.25 21.98 24.98
CA THR A 272 -47.13 21.26 25.91
C THR A 272 -47.31 21.97 27.24
N ILE A 273 -46.56 23.07 27.48
CA ILE A 273 -46.69 23.89 28.69
C ILE A 273 -47.85 24.84 28.48
N PRO A 274 -48.90 24.81 29.36
CA PRO A 274 -50.00 25.77 29.23
C PRO A 274 -49.55 27.21 29.41
N ILE A 275 -49.89 28.08 28.45
CA ILE A 275 -49.60 29.51 28.50
C ILE A 275 -50.94 30.24 28.45
N TYR A 276 -51.15 31.16 29.40
CA TYR A 276 -52.41 31.87 29.53
C TYR A 276 -52.25 33.35 29.17
N ASN A 277 -53.20 33.86 28.45
CA ASN A 277 -53.34 35.29 28.20
C ASN A 277 -53.39 36.04 29.55
N GLY A 278 -52.81 37.24 29.63
CA GLY A 278 -52.72 37.99 30.87
C GLY A 278 -51.62 37.54 31.85
N VAL A 279 -51.14 36.32 31.74
CA VAL A 279 -50.06 35.74 32.56
C VAL A 279 -48.74 35.63 31.77
N GLY A 280 -48.82 35.22 30.52
CA GLY A 280 -47.66 34.88 29.72
C GLY A 280 -47.00 33.55 30.11
N GLY A 281 -45.82 33.28 29.55
CA GLY A 281 -45.08 32.06 29.88
C GLY A 281 -43.94 31.78 28.91
N SER A 282 -43.32 30.63 29.08
CA SER A 282 -42.24 30.18 28.18
C SER A 282 -42.52 28.75 27.69
N SER A 283 -42.15 28.50 26.44
CA SER A 283 -42.19 27.12 25.85
C SER A 283 -41.07 26.28 26.38
N VAL A 284 -41.10 24.97 26.05
CA VAL A 284 -39.91 24.14 25.97
C VAL A 284 -38.98 24.64 24.85
N SER A 285 -37.74 24.21 24.86
CA SER A 285 -36.82 24.53 23.76
C SER A 285 -37.24 23.81 22.48
N VAL A 286 -37.25 24.48 21.33
CA VAL A 286 -37.50 23.89 20.00
C VAL A 286 -36.40 22.98 19.53
N LEU A 287 -35.26 22.91 20.24
CA LEU A 287 -34.12 22.03 19.88
C LEU A 287 -34.22 20.59 20.46
N LEU A 288 -35.21 20.34 21.36
CA LEU A 288 -35.21 19.09 22.16
C LEU A 288 -35.43 17.81 21.33
N ASN A 289 -36.11 17.90 20.20
CA ASN A 289 -36.40 16.79 19.28
C ASN A 289 -35.56 16.85 18.01
N ASP A 290 -34.78 17.93 17.82
CA ASP A 290 -33.92 18.13 16.67
C ASP A 290 -32.64 17.31 16.77
N THR A 291 -32.05 16.94 15.63
CA THR A 291 -30.84 16.12 15.60
C THR A 291 -29.78 16.65 14.64
N LEU A 292 -28.53 16.42 15.01
CA LEU A 292 -27.36 16.55 14.13
C LEU A 292 -26.59 15.22 14.11
N ASN A 293 -26.47 14.60 12.93
CA ASN A 293 -25.87 13.29 12.75
C ASN A 293 -26.50 12.19 13.68
N GLY A 294 -27.81 12.28 13.89
CA GLY A 294 -28.57 11.37 14.76
C GLY A 294 -28.43 11.62 16.26
N GLY A 295 -27.60 12.58 16.68
CA GLY A 295 -27.50 13.02 18.08
C GLY A 295 -28.49 14.13 18.39
N LEU A 296 -29.26 14.02 19.50
CA LEU A 296 -30.19 15.07 19.96
C LEU A 296 -29.44 16.36 20.30
N LEU A 297 -30.02 17.49 19.93
CA LEU A 297 -29.50 18.82 20.27
C LEU A 297 -29.91 19.20 21.70
N THR A 298 -28.93 19.48 22.55
CA THR A 298 -29.17 19.94 23.93
C THR A 298 -29.07 21.47 24.09
N GLY A 299 -28.91 22.20 22.95
CA GLY A 299 -28.74 23.64 22.87
C GLY A 299 -28.04 24.03 21.57
N ALA A 300 -27.79 25.32 21.36
CA ALA A 300 -27.20 25.87 20.16
C ALA A 300 -25.65 25.74 20.08
N ALA A 301 -25.03 24.81 20.80
CA ALA A 301 -23.57 24.63 20.78
C ALA A 301 -23.03 24.19 19.40
N SER A 302 -23.80 23.36 18.70
CA SER A 302 -23.43 22.80 17.39
C SER A 302 -24.23 23.40 16.23
N VAL A 303 -25.28 24.17 16.52
CA VAL A 303 -26.18 24.75 15.53
C VAL A 303 -26.47 26.24 15.85
N THR A 304 -26.82 26.98 14.83
CA THR A 304 -27.35 28.34 14.96
C THR A 304 -28.83 28.31 14.59
N ILE A 305 -29.69 28.87 15.46
CA ILE A 305 -31.12 29.04 15.17
C ILE A 305 -31.32 30.36 14.42
N GLN A 306 -31.98 30.29 13.28
CA GLN A 306 -32.33 31.46 12.47
C GLN A 306 -33.88 31.54 12.29
N PRO A 307 -34.53 32.68 12.49
CA PRO A 307 -35.95 32.82 12.23
C PRO A 307 -36.20 32.85 10.71
N VAL A 308 -37.12 31.99 10.24
CA VAL A 308 -37.58 31.97 8.84
C VAL A 308 -38.74 32.93 8.62
N SER A 309 -39.55 33.15 9.64
CA SER A 309 -40.67 34.09 9.63
C SER A 309 -40.60 35.01 10.84
N SER A 310 -41.23 36.17 10.75
CA SER A 310 -41.33 37.07 11.91
C SER A 310 -42.19 36.43 13.00
N LEU A 311 -41.71 36.52 14.24
CA LEU A 311 -42.46 36.07 15.40
C LEU A 311 -43.76 36.90 15.55
N PRO A 312 -44.88 36.29 16.04
CA PRO A 312 -46.07 37.02 16.38
C PRO A 312 -45.81 38.14 17.38
N SER A 313 -46.56 39.22 17.28
CA SER A 313 -46.38 40.36 18.18
C SER A 313 -46.54 39.91 19.64
N GLY A 314 -45.63 40.34 20.51
CA GLY A 314 -45.60 39.94 21.91
C GLY A 314 -44.91 38.64 22.23
N MET A 315 -44.36 37.94 21.22
CA MET A 315 -43.51 36.75 21.39
C MET A 315 -42.03 37.05 21.09
N THR A 316 -41.12 36.40 21.79
CA THR A 316 -39.67 36.49 21.56
C THR A 316 -39.05 35.12 21.65
N MET A 317 -38.00 34.85 20.84
CA MET A 317 -37.23 33.60 20.88
C MET A 317 -35.83 33.90 21.39
N ASN A 318 -35.36 33.06 22.29
CA ASN A 318 -33.97 33.03 22.70
C ASN A 318 -33.20 32.06 21.73
N TYR A 319 -32.42 32.62 20.84
CA TYR A 319 -31.70 31.90 19.79
C TYR A 319 -30.53 30.99 20.31
N THR A 320 -30.18 31.13 21.60
CA THR A 320 -29.19 30.25 22.22
C THR A 320 -29.83 29.01 22.86
N SER A 321 -30.99 29.21 23.51
CA SER A 321 -31.68 28.12 24.21
C SER A 321 -32.82 27.47 23.39
N GLY A 322 -33.31 28.15 22.33
CA GLY A 322 -34.49 27.71 21.59
C GLY A 322 -35.82 27.93 22.33
N VAL A 323 -35.81 28.60 23.47
CA VAL A 323 -37.02 28.88 24.27
C VAL A 323 -37.75 30.08 23.70
N ILE A 324 -39.08 29.96 23.58
CA ILE A 324 -39.96 31.04 23.17
C ILE A 324 -40.66 31.61 24.42
N THR A 325 -40.59 32.92 24.58
CA THR A 325 -41.31 33.64 25.64
C THR A 325 -42.52 34.33 25.05
N VAL A 326 -43.68 34.10 25.64
CA VAL A 326 -44.98 34.70 25.27
C VAL A 326 -45.32 35.76 26.30
N GLY A 327 -45.52 36.97 25.83
CA GLY A 327 -45.90 38.12 26.69
C GLY A 327 -47.36 38.06 27.17
N THR A 328 -47.66 38.83 28.20
CA THR A 328 -49.01 38.89 28.83
C THR A 328 -50.10 39.44 27.92
N SER A 329 -49.72 40.23 26.91
CA SER A 329 -50.65 40.88 25.96
C SER A 329 -51.03 40.02 24.74
N VAL A 330 -50.45 38.80 24.60
CA VAL A 330 -50.74 37.94 23.47
C VAL A 330 -52.14 37.38 23.61
N ALA A 331 -52.98 37.54 22.59
CA ALA A 331 -54.38 37.10 22.60
C ALA A 331 -54.46 35.55 22.65
N PRO A 332 -55.55 34.98 23.21
CA PRO A 332 -55.81 33.56 23.11
C PRO A 332 -55.91 33.11 21.67
N GLY A 333 -55.32 31.95 21.37
CA GLY A 333 -55.28 31.39 20.01
C GLY A 333 -54.10 30.45 19.77
N THR A 334 -54.05 29.84 18.59
CA THR A 334 -52.96 28.98 18.15
C THR A 334 -52.05 29.79 17.25
N TYR A 335 -50.78 29.79 17.57
CA TYR A 335 -49.70 30.49 16.84
C TYR A 335 -48.74 29.47 16.27
N VAL A 336 -48.55 29.51 14.94
CA VAL A 336 -47.62 28.61 14.21
C VAL A 336 -46.64 29.51 13.46
N PHE A 337 -45.34 29.25 13.64
CA PHE A 337 -44.28 29.90 12.90
C PHE A 337 -43.09 28.98 12.69
N ALA A 338 -42.30 29.25 11.65
CA ALA A 338 -41.15 28.44 11.33
C ALA A 338 -39.87 28.93 12.02
N TYR A 339 -38.98 28.01 12.28
CA TYR A 339 -37.59 28.28 12.63
C TYR A 339 -36.66 27.43 11.78
N THR A 340 -35.40 27.84 11.64
CA THR A 340 -34.37 27.12 10.89
C THR A 340 -33.17 26.91 11.80
N ILE A 341 -32.63 25.68 11.84
CA ILE A 341 -31.37 25.40 12.46
C ILE A 341 -30.35 25.16 11.37
N CYS A 342 -29.14 25.74 11.50
CA CYS A 342 -28.02 25.54 10.59
C CYS A 342 -26.80 25.03 11.37
N GLU A 343 -26.06 24.10 10.81
CA GLU A 343 -24.82 23.58 11.41
C GLU A 343 -23.77 24.68 11.56
N ASN A 344 -23.16 24.85 12.73
CA ASN A 344 -22.15 25.89 12.96
C ASN A 344 -20.89 25.74 12.10
N LEU A 345 -20.53 24.48 11.75
CA LEU A 345 -19.37 24.16 10.91
C LEU A 345 -19.67 24.28 9.41
N ASN A 346 -20.95 24.26 9.02
CA ASN A 346 -21.41 24.43 7.64
C ASN A 346 -22.75 25.16 7.60
N LEU A 347 -22.72 26.48 7.59
CA LEU A 347 -23.89 27.33 7.62
C LEU A 347 -24.84 27.21 6.41
N ALA A 348 -24.43 26.47 5.37
CA ALA A 348 -25.29 26.10 4.25
C ALA A 348 -26.09 24.82 4.51
N ASN A 349 -25.72 24.03 5.52
CA ASN A 349 -26.43 22.82 5.93
C ASN A 349 -27.48 23.18 6.97
N CYS A 350 -28.72 23.36 6.52
CA CYS A 350 -29.84 23.82 7.34
C CYS A 350 -31.05 22.88 7.24
N SER A 351 -31.86 22.87 8.30
CA SER A 351 -33.18 22.22 8.33
C SER A 351 -34.20 23.18 8.96
N THR A 352 -35.45 23.14 8.48
CA THR A 352 -36.52 24.02 8.93
C THR A 352 -37.65 23.16 9.48
N ALA A 353 -38.23 23.64 10.59
CA ALA A 353 -39.41 23.05 11.22
C ALA A 353 -40.35 24.15 11.68
N THR A 354 -41.53 23.76 12.13
CA THR A 354 -42.52 24.66 12.70
C THR A 354 -42.67 24.41 14.19
N VAL A 355 -43.03 25.49 14.91
CA VAL A 355 -43.44 25.43 16.30
C VAL A 355 -44.87 25.90 16.45
N THR A 356 -45.67 25.14 17.18
CA THR A 356 -47.04 25.47 17.50
C THR A 356 -47.16 25.81 18.99
N ILE A 357 -47.65 27.04 19.28
CA ILE A 357 -47.90 27.48 20.63
C ILE A 357 -49.37 27.84 20.77
N GLU A 358 -50.04 27.22 21.75
CA GLU A 358 -51.43 27.53 22.11
C GLU A 358 -51.40 28.50 23.32
N VAL A 359 -52.05 29.63 23.16
CA VAL A 359 -52.32 30.61 24.26
C VAL A 359 -53.75 30.45 24.68
N LEU A 360 -53.94 29.96 25.88
CA LEU A 360 -55.25 29.74 26.47
C LEU A 360 -55.83 31.02 27.04
N PRO A 361 -57.16 31.17 27.07
CA PRO A 361 -57.77 32.25 27.80
C PRO A 361 -57.42 32.15 29.29
N SER A 362 -57.21 33.27 29.96
CA SER A 362 -57.02 33.29 31.40
C SER A 362 -58.28 32.76 32.09
N ASN A 363 -58.07 31.95 33.15
CA ASN A 363 -59.17 31.44 33.93
C ASN A 363 -59.95 32.57 34.56
N VAL A 364 -61.26 32.57 34.35
CA VAL A 364 -62.17 33.44 35.10
C VAL A 364 -62.23 32.97 36.52
N ILE A 365 -61.92 33.85 37.45
CA ILE A 365 -62.08 33.61 38.85
C ILE A 365 -63.47 34.12 39.26
N ILE A 366 -64.30 33.21 39.78
CA ILE A 366 -65.61 33.51 40.29
C ILE A 366 -65.58 33.42 41.80
N TYR A 367 -65.71 34.53 42.45
CA TYR A 367 -65.76 34.56 43.89
C TYR A 367 -67.17 34.14 44.35
N ASN A 368 -67.28 33.06 45.12
CA ASN A 368 -68.53 32.43 45.58
C ASN A 368 -68.97 33.08 46.92
N GLY A 369 -69.69 34.08 46.85
CA GLY A 369 -70.23 34.70 48.10
C GLY A 369 -70.66 36.12 47.86
N VAL A 370 -71.80 36.25 47.21
CA VAL A 370 -72.46 37.55 47.10
C VAL A 370 -73.54 37.60 48.19
N THR A 371 -73.45 38.57 49.09
CA THR A 371 -74.41 38.87 50.16
C THR A 371 -74.89 40.25 49.99
N PRO A 372 -75.78 40.55 49.01
CA PRO A 372 -76.23 41.91 48.76
C PRO A 372 -77.16 42.42 49.85
N ASN A 373 -76.57 42.86 50.96
CA ASN A 373 -77.27 43.45 52.12
C ASN A 373 -76.93 44.94 52.34
N GLY A 374 -76.08 45.50 51.50
CA GLY A 374 -75.72 46.91 51.47
C GLY A 374 -74.72 47.31 52.53
N ASP A 375 -74.00 46.35 53.12
CA ASP A 375 -72.99 46.62 54.14
C ASP A 375 -71.56 46.88 53.58
N GLY A 376 -71.40 46.81 52.26
CA GLY A 376 -70.18 47.08 51.50
C GLY A 376 -69.25 45.82 51.35
N ASP A 377 -69.59 44.67 52.02
CA ASP A 377 -68.84 43.48 51.91
C ASP A 377 -69.58 42.40 51.07
N ASN A 378 -68.98 41.98 49.92
CA ASN A 378 -69.55 41.06 48.96
C ASN A 378 -70.93 41.46 48.37
N ASP A 379 -71.23 42.76 48.31
CA ASP A 379 -72.44 43.28 47.74
C ASP A 379 -72.53 43.15 46.18
N VAL A 380 -71.43 42.90 45.52
CA VAL A 380 -71.32 42.77 44.07
C VAL A 380 -70.70 41.44 43.68
N PHE A 381 -71.21 40.81 42.61
CA PHE A 381 -70.66 39.69 41.98
C PHE A 381 -69.43 40.12 41.19
N TYR A 382 -68.24 39.74 41.64
CA TYR A 382 -66.98 40.08 41.01
C TYR A 382 -66.43 38.93 40.20
N LEU A 383 -66.07 39.17 38.93
CA LEU A 383 -65.42 38.28 38.02
C LEU A 383 -64.05 38.85 37.65
N GLU A 384 -62.98 38.18 37.95
CA GLU A 384 -61.66 38.50 37.43
C GLU A 384 -61.39 37.83 36.09
N ASN A 385 -60.64 38.49 35.25
CA ASN A 385 -60.15 37.98 33.95
C ASN A 385 -61.26 37.82 32.89
N ILE A 386 -62.46 38.41 33.04
CA ILE A 386 -63.57 38.31 32.10
C ILE A 386 -63.28 39.06 30.77
N GLU A 387 -62.39 40.10 30.84
CA GLU A 387 -61.99 40.88 29.72
C GLU A 387 -61.21 40.09 28.63
N PHE A 388 -60.73 38.89 29.01
CA PHE A 388 -60.00 37.98 28.12
C PHE A 388 -60.90 36.88 27.53
N MET A 389 -62.14 36.81 27.90
CA MET A 389 -63.14 35.91 27.32
C MET A 389 -63.81 36.59 26.10
N LYS A 390 -63.69 36.00 24.90
CA LYS A 390 -64.41 36.36 23.69
C LYS A 390 -65.43 35.35 23.35
#